data_6f377c623e1262452bb7d9a4be50c15a
#
_entry.id   6f377c623e1262452bb7d9a4be50c15a
#
_cell.length_a   1.000
_cell.length_b   1.000
_cell.length_c   1.000
_cell.angle_alpha   90.00
_cell.angle_beta   90.00
_cell.angle_gamma   90.00
#
_symmetry.space_group_name_H-M   'P 1'
#
loop_
_entity.id
_entity.type
_entity.pdbx_description
1 polymer ?
#
loop_
_entity_poly.entity_id
_entity_poly.type
_entity_poly.pdbx_seq_one_letter_code
_entity_poly.pdbx_strand_id
1 'polypeptide(L)'
;MAIIKVKGHEFAALTIKDSFDRRALQYKNKIITNLRKIGLTEDDIEVDLENVAIKNAPASVWWYFGRHYLHYSYKAAPKYVENLYVVSKLIELEVGALVSGKKTPEEFITEFSEDKDIGDRRKKAREVLGIDEDNIDLNCIDSKYKELAKKYHPDMPGGDINKFKQINHAHKILRRELR
;
A
#
# COMPACT_ATOMS: atom_id res chain seq x y z
N MET A 1 19.45 -19.10 13.90
CA MET A 1 18.65 -18.23 12.99
C MET A 1 18.28 -16.97 13.74
N ALA A 2 18.43 -15.82 13.10
CA ALA A 2 17.95 -14.58 13.69
C ALA A 2 16.41 -14.61 13.77
N ILE A 3 15.85 -14.13 14.89
CA ILE A 3 14.41 -14.06 15.10
C ILE A 3 13.99 -12.59 14.96
N ILE A 4 12.95 -12.34 14.18
CA ILE A 4 12.31 -11.04 14.05
C ILE A 4 11.14 -11.01 15.02
N LYS A 5 11.06 -9.92 15.80
CA LYS A 5 9.95 -9.64 16.73
C LYS A 5 9.24 -8.38 16.27
N VAL A 6 8.00 -8.49 15.85
CA VAL A 6 7.20 -7.38 15.34
C VAL A 6 5.75 -7.55 15.79
N LYS A 7 5.17 -6.50 16.39
CA LYS A 7 3.76 -6.45 16.81
C LYS A 7 3.29 -7.71 17.59
N GLY A 8 4.14 -8.19 18.51
CA GLY A 8 3.82 -9.37 19.32
C GLY A 8 4.05 -10.72 18.62
N HIS A 9 4.42 -10.73 17.35
CA HIS A 9 4.76 -11.96 16.62
C HIS A 9 6.25 -12.18 16.59
N GLU A 10 6.64 -13.46 16.62
CA GLU A 10 8.04 -13.92 16.49
C GLU A 10 8.14 -14.89 15.32
N PHE A 11 9.05 -14.65 14.40
CA PHE A 11 9.31 -15.55 13.28
C PHE A 11 10.77 -15.47 12.81
N ALA A 12 11.22 -16.48 12.08
CA ALA A 12 12.59 -16.54 11.60
C ALA A 12 12.86 -15.44 10.55
N ALA A 13 14.01 -14.78 10.70
CA ALA A 13 14.53 -13.91 9.65
C ALA A 13 14.94 -14.73 8.43
N LEU A 14 14.71 -14.20 7.25
CA LEU A 14 15.07 -14.83 6.00
C LEU A 14 16.14 -13.99 5.30
N THR A 15 17.29 -14.61 4.99
CA THR A 15 18.30 -14.00 4.15
C THR A 15 18.05 -14.42 2.70
N ILE A 16 17.78 -13.46 1.83
CA ILE A 16 17.43 -13.71 0.43
C ILE A 16 18.68 -13.55 -0.44
N LYS A 17 19.05 -14.63 -1.12
CA LYS A 17 20.21 -14.70 -2.03
C LYS A 17 19.83 -14.61 -3.51
N ASP A 18 18.55 -14.89 -3.83
CA ASP A 18 18.05 -15.01 -5.20
C ASP A 18 17.67 -13.67 -5.84
N SER A 19 17.21 -13.73 -7.08
CA SER A 19 16.80 -12.55 -7.84
C SER A 19 15.69 -11.79 -7.12
N PHE A 20 15.93 -10.51 -6.94
CA PHE A 20 15.09 -9.55 -6.25
C PHE A 20 13.65 -9.52 -6.81
N ASP A 21 13.48 -9.40 -8.10
CA ASP A 21 12.18 -9.18 -8.73
C ASP A 21 11.22 -10.36 -8.53
N ARG A 22 11.71 -11.57 -8.71
CA ARG A 22 10.89 -12.77 -8.56
C ARG A 22 10.38 -12.94 -7.12
N ARG A 23 11.24 -12.71 -6.13
CA ARG A 23 10.90 -12.84 -4.71
C ARG A 23 9.96 -11.70 -4.26
N ALA A 24 10.22 -10.49 -4.70
CA ALA A 24 9.35 -9.35 -4.41
C ALA A 24 7.93 -9.58 -4.95
N LEU A 25 7.79 -10.08 -6.17
CA LEU A 25 6.50 -10.42 -6.74
C LEU A 25 5.79 -11.55 -5.98
N GLN A 26 6.53 -12.57 -5.52
CA GLN A 26 5.97 -13.63 -4.69
C GLN A 26 5.40 -13.10 -3.37
N TYR A 27 6.12 -12.21 -2.68
CA TYR A 27 5.64 -11.61 -1.43
C TYR A 27 4.48 -10.66 -1.63
N LYS A 28 4.49 -9.86 -2.69
CA LYS A 28 3.33 -9.07 -3.11
C LYS A 28 2.09 -9.95 -3.29
N ASN A 29 2.22 -11.02 -4.05
CA ASN A 29 1.11 -11.95 -4.30
C ASN A 29 0.62 -12.63 -3.01
N LYS A 30 1.52 -12.96 -2.07
CA LYS A 30 1.15 -13.48 -0.76
C LYS A 30 0.36 -12.45 0.07
N ILE A 31 0.78 -11.19 0.08
CA ILE A 31 0.05 -10.10 0.75
C ILE A 31 -1.37 -10.01 0.19
N ILE A 32 -1.51 -9.93 -1.13
CA ILE A 32 -2.81 -9.85 -1.80
C ILE A 32 -3.67 -11.08 -1.47
N THR A 33 -3.10 -12.29 -1.56
CA THR A 33 -3.82 -13.53 -1.27
C THR A 33 -4.31 -13.60 0.18
N ASN A 34 -3.52 -13.12 1.13
CA ASN A 34 -3.94 -13.09 2.53
C ASN A 34 -5.03 -12.05 2.78
N LEU A 35 -4.88 -10.84 2.26
CA LEU A 35 -5.89 -9.79 2.42
C LEU A 35 -7.22 -10.14 1.71
N ARG A 36 -7.21 -10.92 0.63
CA ARG A 36 -8.43 -11.47 0.01
C ARG A 36 -9.24 -12.37 0.95
N LYS A 37 -8.64 -13.04 1.92
CA LYS A 37 -9.35 -13.86 2.91
C LYS A 37 -10.31 -13.06 3.79
N ILE A 38 -10.10 -11.77 3.91
CA ILE A 38 -10.94 -10.84 4.66
C ILE A 38 -11.84 -9.98 3.75
N GLY A 39 -12.05 -10.43 2.50
CA GLY A 39 -12.99 -9.83 1.57
C GLY A 39 -12.46 -8.68 0.73
N LEU A 40 -11.14 -8.42 0.73
CA LEU A 40 -10.54 -7.37 -0.09
C LEU A 40 -10.31 -7.85 -1.52
N THR A 41 -10.41 -6.92 -2.46
CA THR A 41 -10.03 -7.12 -3.86
C THR A 41 -8.62 -6.58 -4.11
N GLU A 42 -8.06 -6.87 -5.27
CA GLU A 42 -6.74 -6.35 -5.65
C GLU A 42 -6.72 -4.82 -5.76
N ASP A 43 -7.86 -4.22 -6.14
CA ASP A 43 -8.03 -2.77 -6.18
C ASP A 43 -8.04 -2.11 -4.79
N ASP A 44 -8.26 -2.89 -3.74
CA ASP A 44 -8.23 -2.41 -2.35
C ASP A 44 -6.83 -2.40 -1.74
N ILE A 45 -5.85 -2.94 -2.44
CA ILE A 45 -4.53 -3.22 -1.90
C ILE A 45 -3.48 -2.54 -2.78
N GLU A 46 -2.58 -1.81 -2.15
CA GLU A 46 -1.44 -1.17 -2.81
C GLU A 46 -0.15 -1.63 -2.15
N VAL A 47 0.72 -2.24 -2.94
CA VAL A 47 2.06 -2.65 -2.53
C VAL A 47 3.04 -2.01 -3.47
N ASP A 48 3.85 -1.09 -2.96
CA ASP A 48 4.95 -0.51 -3.75
C ASP A 48 6.00 -1.58 -4.01
N LEU A 49 6.30 -1.79 -5.28
CA LEU A 49 7.45 -2.60 -5.68
C LEU A 49 8.58 -1.68 -6.15
N GLU A 50 9.71 -1.81 -5.49
CA GLU A 50 10.93 -1.17 -5.95
C GLU A 50 11.47 -1.90 -7.18
N ASN A 51 11.71 -1.17 -8.27
CA ASN A 51 12.22 -1.73 -9.52
C ASN A 51 13.74 -2.01 -9.49
N VAL A 52 14.42 -1.51 -8.46
CA VAL A 52 15.87 -1.66 -8.28
C VAL A 52 16.14 -2.08 -6.84
N ALA A 53 17.14 -2.92 -6.62
CA ALA A 53 17.58 -3.35 -5.29
C ALA A 53 18.20 -2.18 -4.51
N ILE A 54 17.37 -1.35 -3.91
CA ILE A 54 17.78 -0.23 -3.09
C ILE A 54 18.10 -0.74 -1.68
N LYS A 55 19.28 -0.41 -1.18
CA LYS A 55 19.67 -0.72 0.20
C LYS A 55 18.85 0.14 1.17
N ASN A 56 18.40 -0.48 2.27
CA ASN A 56 17.66 0.18 3.35
C ASN A 56 16.33 0.85 2.91
N ALA A 57 15.75 0.43 1.80
CA ALA A 57 14.43 0.90 1.40
C ALA A 57 13.34 0.26 2.28
N PRO A 58 12.36 1.03 2.76
CA PRO A 58 11.20 0.48 3.45
C PRO A 58 10.33 -0.31 2.48
N ALA A 59 9.74 -1.39 2.96
CA ALA A 59 8.64 -2.05 2.28
C ALA A 59 7.33 -1.62 2.93
N SER A 60 6.42 -1.11 2.14
CA SER A 60 5.16 -0.58 2.61
C SER A 60 3.99 -1.20 1.87
N VAL A 61 2.88 -1.34 2.57
CA VAL A 61 1.62 -1.80 2.03
C VAL A 61 0.48 -0.96 2.60
N TRP A 62 -0.46 -0.62 1.75
CA TRP A 62 -1.70 0.07 2.11
C TRP A 62 -2.88 -0.75 1.64
N TRP A 63 -3.96 -0.73 2.42
CA TRP A 63 -5.20 -1.39 2.02
C TRP A 63 -6.42 -0.73 2.66
N TYR A 64 -7.56 -0.92 2.02
CA TYR A 64 -8.84 -0.49 2.58
C TYR A 64 -9.52 -1.67 3.26
N PHE A 65 -9.92 -1.49 4.51
CA PHE A 65 -10.74 -2.45 5.24
C PHE A 65 -12.00 -1.74 5.76
N GLY A 66 -13.13 -2.03 5.13
CA GLY A 66 -14.34 -1.24 5.32
C GLY A 66 -14.14 0.21 4.86
N ARG A 67 -14.32 1.16 5.78
CA ARG A 67 -14.08 2.60 5.53
C ARG A 67 -12.71 3.08 5.99
N HIS A 68 -11.88 2.18 6.50
CA HIS A 68 -10.59 2.52 7.08
C HIS A 68 -9.47 2.28 6.06
N TYR A 69 -8.59 3.24 5.94
CA TYR A 69 -7.37 3.11 5.18
C TYR A 69 -6.25 2.70 6.13
N LEU A 70 -5.72 1.52 5.92
CA LEU A 70 -4.75 0.89 6.79
C LEU A 70 -3.39 0.84 6.11
N HIS A 71 -2.33 0.89 6.91
CA HIS A 71 -0.97 0.93 6.42
C HIS A 71 -0.04 0.13 7.34
N TYR A 72 0.94 -0.50 6.72
CA TYR A 72 2.08 -1.05 7.44
C TYR A 72 3.36 -0.89 6.64
N SER A 73 4.45 -0.51 7.33
CA SER A 73 5.78 -0.37 6.75
C SER A 73 6.83 -0.99 7.65
N TYR A 74 7.85 -1.61 7.03
CA TYR A 74 8.99 -2.18 7.73
C TYR A 74 10.30 -1.82 7.02
N LYS A 75 11.36 -1.47 7.80
CA LYS A 75 12.62 -0.94 7.27
C LYS A 75 13.88 -1.51 7.94
N ALA A 76 13.76 -2.43 8.89
CA ALA A 76 14.90 -2.84 9.71
C ALA A 76 15.88 -3.80 9.01
N ALA A 77 15.49 -4.44 7.90
CA ALA A 77 16.39 -5.28 7.13
C ALA A 77 17.16 -4.47 6.06
N PRO A 78 18.40 -4.89 5.71
CA PRO A 78 19.22 -4.16 4.75
C PRO A 78 18.72 -4.21 3.30
N LYS A 79 17.92 -5.22 2.96
CA LYS A 79 17.38 -5.39 1.61
C LYS A 79 15.87 -5.16 1.61
N TYR A 80 15.39 -4.46 0.58
CA TYR A 80 13.96 -4.22 0.38
C TYR A 80 13.14 -5.51 0.39
N VAL A 81 13.59 -6.55 -0.31
CA VAL A 81 12.89 -7.83 -0.40
C VAL A 81 12.79 -8.56 0.94
N GLU A 82 13.76 -8.37 1.84
CA GLU A 82 13.72 -8.90 3.21
C GLU A 82 12.70 -8.10 4.06
N ASN A 83 12.63 -6.77 3.87
CA ASN A 83 11.59 -5.95 4.49
C ASN A 83 10.19 -6.36 4.00
N LEU A 84 10.04 -6.62 2.70
CA LEU A 84 8.77 -7.07 2.12
C LEU A 84 8.37 -8.47 2.60
N TYR A 85 9.33 -9.35 2.85
CA TYR A 85 9.08 -10.63 3.51
C TYR A 85 8.46 -10.45 4.89
N VAL A 86 9.02 -9.54 5.71
CA VAL A 86 8.51 -9.24 7.05
C VAL A 86 7.09 -8.71 6.98
N VAL A 87 6.82 -7.75 6.08
CA VAL A 87 5.47 -7.21 5.83
C VAL A 87 4.50 -8.34 5.44
N SER A 88 4.88 -9.18 4.49
CA SER A 88 4.07 -10.31 4.03
C SER A 88 3.77 -11.29 5.16
N LYS A 89 4.77 -11.59 6.00
CA LYS A 89 4.62 -12.53 7.11
C LYS A 89 3.73 -11.99 8.23
N LEU A 90 3.89 -10.70 8.56
CA LEU A 90 3.04 -10.05 9.55
C LEU A 90 1.57 -10.04 9.09
N ILE A 91 1.30 -9.64 7.85
CA ILE A 91 -0.07 -9.64 7.31
C ILE A 91 -0.67 -11.04 7.31
N GLU A 92 0.11 -12.07 6.97
CA GLU A 92 -0.33 -13.47 7.05
C GLU A 92 -0.80 -13.83 8.46
N LEU A 93 -0.01 -13.48 9.48
CA LEU A 93 -0.30 -13.78 10.89
C LEU A 93 -1.50 -12.98 11.41
N GLU A 94 -1.57 -11.68 11.11
CA GLU A 94 -2.63 -10.79 11.56
C GLU A 94 -3.99 -11.12 10.90
N VAL A 95 -3.98 -11.37 9.59
CA VAL A 95 -5.18 -11.86 8.88
C VAL A 95 -5.61 -13.23 9.40
N GLY A 96 -4.66 -14.12 9.67
CA GLY A 96 -4.92 -15.42 10.29
C GLY A 96 -5.58 -15.29 11.66
N ALA A 97 -5.13 -14.35 12.48
CA ALA A 97 -5.71 -14.06 13.79
C ALA A 97 -7.15 -13.51 13.66
N LEU A 98 -7.39 -12.62 12.69
CA LEU A 98 -8.72 -12.07 12.40
C LEU A 98 -9.67 -13.17 11.91
N VAL A 99 -9.27 -13.98 10.94
CA VAL A 99 -10.10 -15.07 10.38
C VAL A 99 -10.41 -16.16 11.42
N SER A 100 -9.46 -16.46 12.30
CA SER A 100 -9.66 -17.45 13.38
C SER A 100 -10.44 -16.91 14.60
N GLY A 101 -10.83 -15.63 14.60
CA GLY A 101 -11.53 -14.98 15.71
C GLY A 101 -10.67 -14.70 16.94
N LYS A 102 -9.34 -14.83 16.82
CA LYS A 102 -8.39 -14.46 17.89
C LYS A 102 -8.19 -12.95 18.01
N LYS A 103 -8.55 -12.19 16.99
CA LYS A 103 -8.51 -10.74 16.92
C LYS A 103 -9.82 -10.22 16.35
N THR A 104 -10.34 -9.13 16.91
CA THR A 104 -11.55 -8.49 16.37
C THR A 104 -11.23 -7.57 15.20
N PRO A 105 -12.22 -7.23 14.35
CA PRO A 105 -12.03 -6.24 13.29
C PRO A 105 -11.57 -4.88 13.82
N GLU A 106 -12.07 -4.45 14.97
CA GLU A 106 -11.71 -3.19 15.61
C GLU A 106 -10.25 -3.18 16.08
N GLU A 107 -9.78 -4.28 16.67
CA GLU A 107 -8.39 -4.45 17.06
C GLU A 107 -7.48 -4.44 15.83
N PHE A 108 -7.88 -5.11 14.75
CA PHE A 108 -7.14 -5.12 13.48
C PHE A 108 -7.04 -3.71 12.87
N ILE A 109 -8.15 -2.97 12.85
CA ILE A 109 -8.18 -1.59 12.38
C ILE A 109 -7.25 -0.73 13.24
N THR A 110 -7.38 -0.78 14.56
CA THR A 110 -6.55 0.01 15.49
C THR A 110 -5.06 -0.27 15.32
N GLU A 111 -4.68 -1.53 15.09
CA GLU A 111 -3.30 -1.97 14.91
C GLU A 111 -2.62 -1.34 13.69
N PHE A 112 -3.38 -1.12 12.61
CA PHE A 112 -2.89 -0.65 11.32
C PHE A 112 -3.38 0.74 10.92
N SER A 113 -4.25 1.36 11.71
CA SER A 113 -4.68 2.74 11.50
C SER A 113 -3.58 3.72 11.87
N GLU A 114 -3.31 4.64 10.98
CA GLU A 114 -2.59 5.87 11.28
C GLU A 114 -3.61 7.00 11.38
N ASP A 115 -4.12 7.28 12.58
CA ASP A 115 -5.28 8.15 12.84
C ASP A 115 -5.18 9.60 12.34
N LYS A 116 -4.01 10.08 11.97
CA LYS A 116 -3.79 11.48 11.56
C LYS A 116 -3.67 11.68 10.05
N ASP A 117 -3.65 10.63 9.26
CA ASP A 117 -3.14 10.72 7.88
C ASP A 117 -4.22 10.68 6.77
N ILE A 118 -5.46 10.25 7.07
CA ILE A 118 -6.49 10.10 6.01
C ILE A 118 -6.94 11.46 5.49
N GLY A 119 -7.17 12.42 6.39
CA GLY A 119 -7.53 13.80 6.02
C GLY A 119 -6.42 14.47 5.21
N ASP A 120 -5.20 14.37 5.69
CA ASP A 120 -4.02 14.94 5.02
C ASP A 120 -3.74 14.29 3.66
N ARG A 121 -3.95 12.99 3.54
CA ARG A 121 -3.80 12.27 2.26
C ARG A 121 -4.84 12.67 1.24
N ARG A 122 -6.10 12.83 1.66
CA ARG A 122 -7.19 13.33 0.81
C ARG A 122 -6.92 14.75 0.35
N LYS A 123 -6.43 15.60 1.25
CA LYS A 123 -6.01 16.97 0.93
C LYS A 123 -4.88 16.97 -0.10
N LYS A 124 -3.79 16.25 0.15
CA LYS A 124 -2.68 16.09 -0.80
C LYS A 124 -3.12 15.51 -2.13
N ALA A 125 -4.04 14.54 -2.13
CA ALA A 125 -4.56 13.97 -3.36
C ALA A 125 -5.35 15.02 -4.19
N ARG A 126 -6.12 15.90 -3.55
CA ARG A 126 -6.78 17.03 -4.24
C ARG A 126 -5.76 18.03 -4.78
N GLU A 127 -4.74 18.37 -4.01
CA GLU A 127 -3.64 19.24 -4.46
C GLU A 127 -2.92 18.67 -5.69
N VAL A 128 -2.62 17.35 -5.70
CA VAL A 128 -1.98 16.68 -6.84
C VAL A 128 -2.84 16.74 -8.10
N LEU A 129 -4.16 16.62 -7.99
CA LEU A 129 -5.09 16.75 -9.12
C LEU A 129 -5.47 18.20 -9.43
N GLY A 130 -5.05 19.18 -8.61
CA GLY A 130 -5.42 20.59 -8.79
C GLY A 130 -6.92 20.83 -8.59
N ILE A 131 -7.52 20.19 -7.61
CA ILE A 131 -8.95 20.24 -7.27
C ILE A 131 -9.12 20.91 -5.91
N ASP A 132 -10.18 21.71 -5.75
CA ASP A 132 -10.50 22.38 -4.49
C ASP A 132 -10.77 21.38 -3.36
N GLU A 133 -10.42 21.76 -2.11
CA GLU A 133 -10.52 20.89 -0.93
C GLU A 133 -11.95 20.38 -0.69
N ASP A 134 -12.96 21.18 -1.00
CA ASP A 134 -14.39 20.88 -0.77
C ASP A 134 -15.07 20.19 -1.96
N ASN A 135 -14.32 19.93 -3.03
CA ASN A 135 -14.92 19.32 -4.22
C ASN A 135 -15.17 17.84 -4.01
N ILE A 136 -16.45 17.45 -4.05
CA ILE A 136 -16.96 16.08 -3.91
C ILE A 136 -17.52 15.52 -5.23
N ASP A 137 -17.34 16.22 -6.36
CA ASP A 137 -17.83 15.75 -7.65
C ASP A 137 -16.88 14.77 -8.32
N LEU A 138 -17.31 13.51 -8.38
CA LEU A 138 -16.57 12.43 -9.05
C LEU A 138 -16.28 12.73 -10.52
N ASN A 139 -17.20 13.41 -11.24
CA ASN A 139 -16.98 13.73 -12.65
C ASN A 139 -15.84 14.74 -12.81
N CYS A 140 -15.75 15.70 -11.91
CA CYS A 140 -14.66 16.66 -11.88
C CYS A 140 -13.32 15.96 -11.61
N ILE A 141 -13.29 15.09 -10.62
CA ILE A 141 -12.09 14.29 -10.26
C ILE A 141 -11.63 13.41 -11.42
N ASP A 142 -12.55 12.68 -12.05
CA ASP A 142 -12.25 11.82 -13.19
C ASP A 142 -11.78 12.61 -14.42
N SER A 143 -12.35 13.80 -14.68
CA SER A 143 -11.93 14.68 -15.77
C SER A 143 -10.51 15.20 -15.56
N LYS A 144 -10.21 15.68 -14.37
CA LYS A 144 -8.87 16.17 -14.01
C LYS A 144 -7.83 15.04 -14.05
N TYR A 145 -8.19 13.88 -13.55
CA TYR A 145 -7.34 12.70 -13.65
C TYR A 145 -7.00 12.39 -15.11
N LYS A 146 -7.99 12.31 -16.01
CA LYS A 146 -7.78 12.00 -17.44
C LYS A 146 -6.89 13.02 -18.13
N GLU A 147 -7.10 14.32 -17.84
CA GLU A 147 -6.28 15.42 -18.36
C GLU A 147 -4.82 15.26 -17.95
N LEU A 148 -4.56 15.09 -16.65
CA LEU A 148 -3.20 14.99 -16.10
C LEU A 148 -2.52 13.66 -16.48
N ALA A 149 -3.25 12.56 -16.46
CA ALA A 149 -2.74 11.25 -16.85
C ALA A 149 -2.28 11.25 -18.32
N LYS A 150 -3.03 11.89 -19.21
CA LYS A 150 -2.64 12.05 -20.62
C LYS A 150 -1.40 12.95 -20.77
N LYS A 151 -1.33 14.06 -20.00
CA LYS A 151 -0.21 15.00 -20.06
C LYS A 151 1.11 14.39 -19.58
N TYR A 152 1.07 13.60 -18.50
CA TYR A 152 2.27 13.02 -17.85
C TYR A 152 2.50 11.54 -18.18
N HIS A 153 1.76 11.00 -19.16
CA HIS A 153 1.94 9.61 -19.56
C HIS A 153 3.38 9.36 -20.03
N PRO A 154 4.01 8.23 -19.60
CA PRO A 154 5.40 7.96 -19.93
C PRO A 154 5.67 7.85 -21.45
N ASP A 155 4.65 7.49 -22.25
CA ASP A 155 4.75 7.40 -23.71
C ASP A 155 4.61 8.75 -24.45
N MET A 156 4.31 9.82 -23.72
CA MET A 156 4.15 11.14 -24.31
C MET A 156 5.46 11.94 -24.26
N PRO A 157 5.75 12.79 -25.27
CA PRO A 157 6.88 13.72 -25.21
C PRO A 157 6.76 14.62 -23.98
N GLY A 158 7.78 14.58 -23.10
CA GLY A 158 7.76 15.30 -21.82
C GLY A 158 6.96 14.62 -20.70
N GLY A 159 6.58 13.35 -20.87
CA GLY A 159 5.98 12.55 -19.80
C GLY A 159 6.89 12.38 -18.58
N ASP A 160 6.28 12.26 -17.41
CA ASP A 160 6.98 12.07 -16.13
C ASP A 160 6.34 10.90 -15.38
N ILE A 161 7.07 9.79 -15.31
CA ILE A 161 6.59 8.55 -14.67
C ILE A 161 6.27 8.75 -13.18
N ASN A 162 7.02 9.61 -12.47
CA ASN A 162 6.79 9.84 -11.05
C ASN A 162 5.52 10.65 -10.83
N LYS A 163 5.30 11.70 -11.62
CA LYS A 163 4.06 12.47 -11.61
C LYS A 163 2.87 11.60 -12.02
N PHE A 164 3.02 10.78 -13.04
CA PHE A 164 1.98 9.85 -13.47
C PHE A 164 1.57 8.88 -12.36
N LYS A 165 2.53 8.31 -11.62
CA LYS A 165 2.26 7.46 -10.44
C LYS A 165 1.53 8.24 -9.34
N GLN A 166 1.95 9.48 -9.02
CA GLN A 166 1.30 10.32 -8.04
C GLN A 166 -0.16 10.66 -8.43
N ILE A 167 -0.40 10.96 -9.69
CA ILE A 167 -1.74 11.24 -10.23
C ILE A 167 -2.66 10.01 -10.12
N ASN A 168 -2.16 8.83 -10.47
CA ASN A 168 -2.89 7.58 -10.33
C ASN A 168 -3.23 7.27 -8.87
N HIS A 169 -2.29 7.47 -7.96
CA HIS A 169 -2.49 7.28 -6.53
C HIS A 169 -3.54 8.25 -5.97
N ALA A 170 -3.41 9.54 -6.29
CA ALA A 170 -4.36 10.56 -5.87
C ALA A 170 -5.79 10.28 -6.36
N HIS A 171 -5.96 9.89 -7.61
CA HIS A 171 -7.25 9.51 -8.17
C HIS A 171 -7.89 8.33 -7.43
N LYS A 172 -7.11 7.28 -7.12
CA LYS A 172 -7.60 6.13 -6.35
C LYS A 172 -8.10 6.56 -4.96
N ILE A 173 -7.35 7.38 -4.24
CA ILE A 173 -7.74 7.89 -2.92
C ILE A 173 -9.09 8.62 -3.00
N LEU A 174 -9.22 9.60 -3.90
CA LEU A 174 -10.42 10.42 -3.99
C LEU A 174 -11.64 9.65 -4.50
N ARG A 175 -11.45 8.76 -5.47
CA ARG A 175 -12.55 7.92 -5.96
C ARG A 175 -13.13 7.01 -4.89
N ARG A 176 -12.32 6.56 -3.92
CA ARG A 176 -12.79 5.74 -2.80
C ARG A 176 -13.43 6.53 -1.68
N GLU A 177 -13.00 7.77 -1.48
CA GLU A 177 -13.64 8.68 -0.52
C GLU A 177 -15.11 8.90 -0.86
N LEU A 178 -15.46 8.94 -2.15
CA LEU A 178 -16.78 9.31 -2.66
C LEU A 178 -17.67 8.12 -3.05
N ARG A 179 -17.20 6.89 -2.87
CA ARG A 179 -18.00 5.66 -2.99
C ARG A 179 -18.58 5.27 -1.64
#